data_dd76264449f7d2f999dc9a971cc74837
#
_entry.id   dd76264449f7d2f999dc9a971cc74837
#
_cell.length_a   1.000
_cell.length_b   1.000
_cell.length_c   1.000
_cell.angle_alpha   90.00
_cell.angle_beta   90.00
_cell.angle_gamma   90.00
#
_symmetry.space_group_name_H-M   'P 1'
#
loop_
_entity.id
_entity.type
_entity.pdbx_description
1 polymer ?
#
loop_
_entity_poly.entity_id
_entity_poly.type
_entity_poly.pdbx_seq_one_letter_code
_entity_poly.pdbx_strand_id
1 'polypeptide(L)'
;MAYTSVNSGSDLTKEMLKPDSYEIEIRKVNTLFARQEYGQALKFTRRLLKKYPKHSYLYNTLGEIYLRFNKVNPAITSFKEALKLDGNYPEVYFNLGSAFVLKGRIDEAAKNFQQVVRLVPGSADAHFNLGLLAQQSDQLQSALGFYQKTVEISQDIPEAHNNTGVILNKLNNPSGAVKAFKKAISLRPDSAEFHNNIGLAYVKLGELGLAKKGFESAIRNNPKIAEIFNNYGNALLENGEINAARDSFLRAIQIDSSFIDALWNLSGTVTTIDEHISLLEDCLQIDQGYKKAKLMLSSMKAYLGDPGELNTLLETSLCNHPYIRSTCWLIDLKRRPAVYFNRWQFYDSVSKLSQLSRPFYEFGVWRGSSFRYLIKIYKQGYGFDTFQGIPEDWDDLEKGSYSSDGAIPSVEGGTFIAGEFDKTLPTFFSKERPKASLINIDSDLYSSAKSVLVHARRIIDEFTVIVFDQFLMNEHWENDEKRALEEFCAEENMGYEVIAVSLFTKQVAVKLSKLAVRQDSA
;
A
#
# COMPACT_ATOMS: atom_id res chain seq x y z
N MET A 1 -24.58 10.46 6.67
CA MET A 1 -24.41 10.39 8.15
C MET A 1 -25.78 10.57 8.78
N ALA A 2 -26.39 9.49 9.24
CA ALA A 2 -27.69 9.51 9.90
C ALA A 2 -27.47 9.52 11.41
N TYR A 3 -27.97 10.58 12.06
CA TYR A 3 -27.98 10.69 13.53
C TYR A 3 -29.16 9.89 14.08
N THR A 4 -28.89 8.80 14.76
CA THR A 4 -29.90 8.08 15.56
C THR A 4 -29.84 8.58 17.00
N SER A 5 -30.95 9.09 17.46
CA SER A 5 -31.16 9.55 18.84
C SER A 5 -31.24 8.35 19.81
N VAL A 6 -30.50 8.45 20.91
CA VAL A 6 -30.58 7.50 22.01
C VAL A 6 -31.89 7.72 22.78
N ASN A 7 -32.77 6.71 22.77
CA ASN A 7 -33.90 6.61 23.68
C ASN A 7 -33.50 5.87 24.95
N SER A 8 -33.39 6.55 26.06
CA SER A 8 -33.36 5.94 27.39
C SER A 8 -34.78 5.91 27.97
N GLY A 9 -35.41 4.74 27.95
CA GLY A 9 -36.68 4.52 28.64
C GLY A 9 -36.48 4.37 30.15
N SER A 10 -37.11 5.23 30.93
CA SER A 10 -37.46 4.95 32.32
C SER A 10 -38.92 5.32 32.55
N ASP A 11 -39.72 4.27 32.70
CA ASP A 11 -41.11 4.31 33.09
C ASP A 11 -41.21 4.81 34.52
N LEU A 12 -41.81 5.97 34.71
CA LEU A 12 -42.42 6.40 35.97
C LEU A 12 -43.68 7.21 35.65
N THR A 13 -44.80 6.65 36.01
CA THR A 13 -46.10 7.32 36.06
C THR A 13 -46.00 8.70 36.72
N LYS A 14 -46.06 9.76 35.94
CA LYS A 14 -46.17 11.12 36.41
C LYS A 14 -47.55 11.66 36.09
N GLU A 15 -48.22 12.13 37.14
CA GLU A 15 -49.36 13.05 37.05
C GLU A 15 -49.11 14.11 35.97
N MET A 16 -50.10 14.30 35.12
CA MET A 16 -50.03 15.29 34.01
C MET A 16 -50.02 16.69 34.60
N LEU A 17 -48.85 17.14 35.05
CA LEU A 17 -48.61 18.58 35.24
C LEU A 17 -48.65 19.25 33.86
N LYS A 18 -49.40 20.33 33.69
CA LYS A 18 -49.38 21.17 32.48
C LYS A 18 -47.93 21.56 32.21
N PRO A 19 -47.37 21.25 31.01
CA PRO A 19 -45.97 21.57 30.74
C PRO A 19 -45.76 23.09 30.91
N ASP A 20 -44.67 23.46 31.60
CA ASP A 20 -44.27 24.86 31.75
C ASP A 20 -44.19 25.53 30.36
N SER A 21 -44.59 26.80 30.30
CA SER A 21 -44.54 27.61 29.07
C SER A 21 -43.20 27.47 28.33
N TYR A 22 -42.12 27.28 29.09
CA TYR A 22 -40.76 27.04 28.59
C TYR A 22 -40.62 25.68 27.85
N GLU A 23 -41.11 24.57 28.40
CA GLU A 23 -41.06 23.26 27.77
C GLU A 23 -41.79 23.24 26.42
N ILE A 24 -42.93 23.92 26.33
CA ILE A 24 -43.70 24.06 25.08
C ILE A 24 -42.88 24.80 24.02
N GLU A 25 -42.18 25.87 24.42
CA GLU A 25 -41.36 26.69 23.54
C GLU A 25 -40.14 25.89 23.04
N ILE A 26 -39.48 25.07 23.89
CA ILE A 26 -38.39 24.16 23.51
C ILE A 26 -38.89 23.08 22.54
N ARG A 27 -40.02 22.43 22.84
CA ARG A 27 -40.61 21.42 21.93
C ARG A 27 -40.88 22.01 20.54
N LYS A 28 -41.25 23.28 20.46
CA LYS A 28 -41.44 23.97 19.18
C LYS A 28 -40.14 24.16 18.43
N VAL A 29 -39.04 24.52 19.10
CA VAL A 29 -37.69 24.59 18.49
C VAL A 29 -37.32 23.24 17.91
N ASN A 30 -37.46 22.17 18.70
CA ASN A 30 -37.12 20.80 18.30
C ASN A 30 -37.97 20.33 17.11
N THR A 31 -39.25 20.66 17.10
CA THR A 31 -40.15 20.37 15.98
C THR A 31 -39.72 21.07 14.69
N LEU A 32 -39.38 22.36 14.78
CA LEU A 32 -38.88 23.12 13.63
C LEU A 32 -37.52 22.56 13.12
N PHE A 33 -36.65 22.17 14.04
CA PHE A 33 -35.36 21.56 13.70
C PHE A 33 -35.57 20.20 13.03
N ALA A 34 -36.41 19.32 13.57
CA ALA A 34 -36.74 18.03 13.02
C ALA A 34 -37.38 18.10 11.61
N ARG A 35 -38.20 19.15 11.38
CA ARG A 35 -38.79 19.45 10.07
C ARG A 35 -37.82 20.13 9.09
N GLN A 36 -36.55 20.32 9.49
CA GLN A 36 -35.50 21.01 8.70
C GLN A 36 -35.85 22.49 8.39
N GLU A 37 -36.80 23.07 9.12
CA GLU A 37 -37.19 24.48 9.00
C GLU A 37 -36.18 25.39 9.73
N TYR A 38 -34.89 25.26 9.39
CA TYR A 38 -33.74 25.85 10.12
C TYR A 38 -33.83 27.39 10.21
N GLY A 39 -34.39 28.05 9.18
CA GLY A 39 -34.59 29.50 9.20
C GLY A 39 -35.56 29.95 10.26
N GLN A 40 -36.68 29.22 10.46
CA GLN A 40 -37.66 29.49 11.50
C GLN A 40 -37.11 29.11 12.87
N ALA A 41 -36.45 27.93 12.97
CA ALA A 41 -35.76 27.49 14.18
C ALA A 41 -34.77 28.55 14.68
N LEU A 42 -33.93 29.12 13.77
CA LEU A 42 -32.97 30.17 14.09
C LEU A 42 -33.66 31.42 14.71
N LYS A 43 -34.70 31.93 14.04
CA LYS A 43 -35.43 33.10 14.51
C LYS A 43 -36.06 32.85 15.89
N PHE A 44 -36.64 31.65 16.07
CA PHE A 44 -37.31 31.27 17.30
C PHE A 44 -36.31 31.06 18.44
N THR A 45 -35.21 30.33 18.21
CA THR A 45 -34.14 30.11 19.20
C THR A 45 -33.53 31.45 19.67
N ARG A 46 -33.23 32.36 18.74
CA ARG A 46 -32.73 33.71 19.10
C ARG A 46 -33.72 34.52 19.94
N ARG A 47 -35.02 34.38 19.66
CA ARG A 47 -36.06 35.02 20.49
C ARG A 47 -36.08 34.42 21.90
N LEU A 48 -35.98 33.11 22.02
CA LEU A 48 -35.92 32.41 23.30
C LEU A 48 -34.67 32.78 24.09
N LEU A 49 -33.53 32.92 23.46
CA LEU A 49 -32.29 33.35 24.12
C LEU A 49 -32.37 34.76 24.69
N LYS A 50 -33.19 35.66 24.11
CA LYS A 50 -33.47 36.96 24.72
C LYS A 50 -34.31 36.83 26.00
N LYS A 51 -35.22 35.84 26.04
CA LYS A 51 -36.09 35.56 27.20
C LYS A 51 -35.35 34.72 28.27
N TYR A 52 -34.49 33.77 27.82
CA TYR A 52 -33.78 32.80 28.66
C TYR A 52 -32.26 32.82 28.37
N PRO A 53 -31.52 33.90 28.71
CA PRO A 53 -30.13 34.08 28.28
C PRO A 53 -29.13 33.14 28.96
N LYS A 54 -29.53 32.49 30.06
CA LYS A 54 -28.65 31.56 30.81
C LYS A 54 -29.06 30.10 30.60
N HIS A 55 -29.40 29.71 29.36
CA HIS A 55 -29.87 28.37 29.08
C HIS A 55 -28.94 27.66 28.08
N SER A 56 -28.09 26.74 28.57
CA SER A 56 -27.06 26.03 27.80
C SER A 56 -27.63 25.28 26.59
N TYR A 57 -28.80 24.62 26.74
CA TYR A 57 -29.47 23.91 25.66
C TYR A 57 -29.78 24.80 24.44
N LEU A 58 -30.27 26.01 24.67
CA LEU A 58 -30.58 26.93 23.57
C LEU A 58 -29.34 27.37 22.80
N TYR A 59 -28.21 27.54 23.49
CA TYR A 59 -26.95 27.85 22.83
C TYR A 59 -26.43 26.64 22.05
N ASN A 60 -26.57 25.38 22.57
CA ASN A 60 -26.24 24.18 21.81
C ASN A 60 -27.07 24.12 20.52
N THR A 61 -28.41 24.22 20.64
CA THR A 61 -29.31 24.21 19.48
C THR A 61 -28.99 25.34 18.48
N LEU A 62 -28.63 26.52 18.96
CA LEU A 62 -28.20 27.63 18.09
C LEU A 62 -26.92 27.26 17.32
N GLY A 63 -25.95 26.61 17.97
CA GLY A 63 -24.75 26.12 17.37
C GLY A 63 -25.01 25.08 16.27
N GLU A 64 -25.87 24.11 16.56
CA GLU A 64 -26.30 23.09 15.60
C GLU A 64 -26.99 23.71 14.36
N ILE A 65 -27.91 24.67 14.58
CA ILE A 65 -28.54 25.39 13.49
C ILE A 65 -27.52 26.13 12.63
N TYR A 66 -26.49 26.75 13.24
CA TYR A 66 -25.45 27.41 12.48
C TYR A 66 -24.61 26.41 11.65
N LEU A 67 -24.34 25.21 12.15
CA LEU A 67 -23.67 24.15 11.37
C LEU A 67 -24.51 23.77 10.15
N ARG A 68 -25.83 23.67 10.27
CA ARG A 68 -26.72 23.40 9.11
C ARG A 68 -26.66 24.48 8.03
N PHE A 69 -26.33 25.71 8.40
CA PHE A 69 -26.08 26.83 7.48
C PHE A 69 -24.61 26.96 7.06
N ASN A 70 -23.76 25.97 7.37
CA ASN A 70 -22.31 26.00 7.15
C ASN A 70 -21.59 27.21 7.80
N LYS A 71 -22.18 27.76 8.88
CA LYS A 71 -21.65 28.89 9.65
C LYS A 71 -20.84 28.39 10.84
N VAL A 72 -19.66 27.82 10.56
CA VAL A 72 -18.88 27.10 11.58
C VAL A 72 -18.40 28.02 12.72
N ASN A 73 -17.92 29.25 12.44
CA ASN A 73 -17.45 30.15 13.50
C ASN A 73 -18.59 30.60 14.46
N PRO A 74 -19.78 31.03 13.99
CA PRO A 74 -20.91 31.26 14.87
C PRO A 74 -21.35 30.04 15.69
N ALA A 75 -21.24 28.83 15.12
CA ALA A 75 -21.54 27.60 15.84
C ALA A 75 -20.57 27.38 17.00
N ILE A 76 -19.25 27.48 16.75
CA ILE A 76 -18.21 27.38 17.77
C ILE A 76 -18.45 28.39 18.91
N THR A 77 -18.81 29.64 18.58
CA THR A 77 -19.12 30.65 19.58
C THR A 77 -20.31 30.22 20.43
N SER A 78 -21.38 29.72 19.79
CA SER A 78 -22.60 29.29 20.49
C SER A 78 -22.29 28.08 21.41
N PHE A 79 -21.56 27.08 20.94
CA PHE A 79 -21.15 25.94 21.78
C PHE A 79 -20.29 26.37 22.97
N LYS A 80 -19.37 27.31 22.78
CA LYS A 80 -18.58 27.85 23.90
C LYS A 80 -19.42 28.57 24.92
N GLU A 81 -20.46 29.34 24.51
CA GLU A 81 -21.40 29.94 25.44
C GLU A 81 -22.22 28.87 26.19
N ALA A 82 -22.64 27.79 25.51
CA ALA A 82 -23.30 26.67 26.17
C ALA A 82 -22.43 26.07 27.28
N LEU A 83 -21.11 25.82 26.99
CA LEU A 83 -20.15 25.26 27.96
C LEU A 83 -19.81 26.21 29.12
N LYS A 84 -19.89 27.53 28.94
CA LYS A 84 -19.76 28.49 30.05
C LYS A 84 -20.91 28.37 31.05
N LEU A 85 -22.09 27.97 30.58
CA LEU A 85 -23.29 27.82 31.40
C LEU A 85 -23.39 26.45 32.04
N ASP A 86 -22.96 25.42 31.31
CA ASP A 86 -22.89 24.04 31.77
C ASP A 86 -21.62 23.38 31.24
N GLY A 87 -20.59 23.30 32.08
CA GLY A 87 -19.29 22.72 31.76
C GLY A 87 -19.28 21.19 31.68
N ASN A 88 -20.36 20.51 32.09
CA ASN A 88 -20.50 19.06 32.06
C ASN A 88 -21.49 18.57 31.01
N TYR A 89 -21.49 19.17 29.83
CA TYR A 89 -22.42 18.88 28.75
C TYR A 89 -21.74 18.11 27.61
N PRO A 90 -21.76 16.76 27.62
CA PRO A 90 -21.01 15.92 26.65
C PRO A 90 -21.37 16.17 25.20
N GLU A 91 -22.67 16.37 24.91
CA GLU A 91 -23.19 16.64 23.56
C GLU A 91 -22.60 17.94 22.98
N VAL A 92 -22.45 18.97 23.81
CA VAL A 92 -21.85 20.25 23.36
C VAL A 92 -20.35 20.08 23.06
N TYR A 93 -19.62 19.31 23.87
CA TYR A 93 -18.24 18.98 23.57
C TYR A 93 -18.14 18.18 22.26
N PHE A 94 -19.04 17.24 22.03
CA PHE A 94 -19.07 16.47 20.79
C PHE A 94 -19.31 17.38 19.58
N ASN A 95 -20.33 18.27 19.65
CA ASN A 95 -20.68 19.23 18.60
C ASN A 95 -19.54 20.23 18.36
N LEU A 96 -18.87 20.68 19.41
CA LEU A 96 -17.73 21.59 19.33
C LEU A 96 -16.51 20.88 18.70
N GLY A 97 -16.25 19.62 19.07
CA GLY A 97 -15.23 18.77 18.44
C GLY A 97 -15.48 18.63 16.94
N SER A 98 -16.72 18.29 16.56
CA SER A 98 -17.12 18.19 15.15
C SER A 98 -16.98 19.52 14.39
N ALA A 99 -17.29 20.65 15.03
CA ALA A 99 -17.09 21.98 14.44
C ALA A 99 -15.60 22.30 14.22
N PHE A 100 -14.70 21.85 15.11
CA PHE A 100 -13.27 22.00 14.94
C PHE A 100 -12.71 21.09 13.83
N VAL A 101 -13.25 19.86 13.66
CA VAL A 101 -12.92 19.00 12.49
C VAL A 101 -13.24 19.74 11.19
N LEU A 102 -14.41 20.35 11.06
CA LEU A 102 -14.79 21.15 9.88
C LEU A 102 -13.87 22.36 9.62
N LYS A 103 -13.15 22.81 10.64
CA LYS A 103 -12.14 23.90 10.55
C LYS A 103 -10.73 23.39 10.32
N GLY A 104 -10.50 22.08 10.26
CA GLY A 104 -9.16 21.49 10.20
C GLY A 104 -8.34 21.66 11.50
N ARG A 105 -8.98 22.00 12.63
CA ARG A 105 -8.34 22.24 13.92
C ARG A 105 -8.29 20.94 14.73
N ILE A 106 -7.37 20.04 14.34
CA ILE A 106 -7.31 18.66 14.81
C ILE A 106 -7.13 18.57 16.33
N ASP A 107 -6.19 19.35 16.90
CA ASP A 107 -5.87 19.31 18.33
C ASP A 107 -7.05 19.75 19.20
N GLU A 108 -7.78 20.78 18.79
CA GLU A 108 -8.95 21.24 19.51
C GLU A 108 -10.09 20.25 19.38
N ALA A 109 -10.26 19.63 18.21
CA ALA A 109 -11.25 18.58 18.03
C ALA A 109 -10.96 17.41 18.98
N ALA A 110 -9.72 16.94 19.02
CA ALA A 110 -9.30 15.84 19.89
C ALA A 110 -9.54 16.16 21.38
N LYS A 111 -9.17 17.37 21.84
CA LYS A 111 -9.43 17.81 23.22
C LYS A 111 -10.91 17.76 23.58
N ASN A 112 -11.78 18.15 22.67
CA ASN A 112 -13.23 18.14 22.90
C ASN A 112 -13.78 16.71 22.93
N PHE A 113 -13.41 15.83 22.00
CA PHE A 113 -13.82 14.42 22.04
C PHE A 113 -13.26 13.69 23.27
N GLN A 114 -12.04 14.03 23.72
CA GLN A 114 -11.50 13.52 24.99
C GLN A 114 -12.34 13.94 26.20
N GLN A 115 -12.91 15.15 26.21
CA GLN A 115 -13.86 15.54 27.26
C GLN A 115 -15.15 14.72 27.20
N VAL A 116 -15.65 14.41 25.97
CA VAL A 116 -16.79 13.48 25.84
C VAL A 116 -16.46 12.14 26.47
N VAL A 117 -15.30 11.53 26.14
CA VAL A 117 -14.87 10.24 26.70
C VAL A 117 -14.71 10.31 28.23
N ARG A 118 -14.22 11.45 28.76
CA ARG A 118 -14.12 11.65 30.23
C ARG A 118 -15.47 11.66 30.91
N LEU A 119 -16.46 12.33 30.31
CA LEU A 119 -17.81 12.48 30.88
C LEU A 119 -18.67 11.23 30.61
N VAL A 120 -18.48 10.59 29.45
CA VAL A 120 -19.22 9.41 28.99
C VAL A 120 -18.21 8.40 28.41
N PRO A 121 -17.56 7.57 29.25
CA PRO A 121 -16.54 6.61 28.77
C PRO A 121 -17.08 5.59 27.76
N GLY A 122 -18.37 5.32 27.76
CA GLY A 122 -19.06 4.43 26.81
C GLY A 122 -19.50 5.08 25.50
N SER A 123 -19.02 6.29 25.15
CA SER A 123 -19.36 6.94 23.88
C SER A 123 -18.56 6.33 22.73
N ALA A 124 -19.16 5.40 21.98
CA ALA A 124 -18.56 4.80 20.79
C ALA A 124 -18.19 5.86 19.74
N ASP A 125 -19.09 6.83 19.51
CA ASP A 125 -18.89 7.92 18.54
C ASP A 125 -17.68 8.80 18.89
N ALA A 126 -17.45 9.08 20.17
CA ALA A 126 -16.31 9.89 20.59
C ALA A 126 -14.99 9.12 20.40
N HIS A 127 -14.94 7.83 20.74
CA HIS A 127 -13.77 6.99 20.47
C HIS A 127 -13.52 6.84 18.96
N PHE A 128 -14.56 6.65 18.15
CA PHE A 128 -14.44 6.56 16.70
C PHE A 128 -13.84 7.85 16.09
N ASN A 129 -14.33 9.02 16.51
CA ASN A 129 -13.80 10.30 16.03
C ASN A 129 -12.36 10.54 16.49
N LEU A 130 -11.98 10.15 17.72
CA LEU A 130 -10.59 10.19 18.16
C LEU A 130 -9.70 9.26 17.31
N GLY A 131 -10.22 8.09 16.93
CA GLY A 131 -9.55 7.19 16.00
C GLY A 131 -9.28 7.82 14.63
N LEU A 132 -10.29 8.51 14.06
CA LEU A 132 -10.15 9.25 12.79
C LEU A 132 -9.08 10.35 12.89
N LEU A 133 -9.08 11.13 13.96
CA LEU A 133 -8.10 12.21 14.16
C LEU A 133 -6.68 11.65 14.35
N ALA A 134 -6.52 10.58 15.11
CA ALA A 134 -5.25 9.90 15.30
C ALA A 134 -4.73 9.32 13.98
N GLN A 135 -5.59 8.72 13.17
CA GLN A 135 -5.25 8.22 11.84
C GLN A 135 -4.82 9.35 10.90
N GLN A 136 -5.52 10.47 10.91
CA GLN A 136 -5.16 11.65 10.10
C GLN A 136 -3.81 12.25 10.50
N SER A 137 -3.44 12.11 11.77
CA SER A 137 -2.13 12.57 12.32
C SER A 137 -1.05 11.46 12.25
N ASP A 138 -1.29 10.39 11.51
CA ASP A 138 -0.42 9.19 11.36
C ASP A 138 -0.03 8.51 12.69
N GLN A 139 -0.82 8.71 13.74
CA GLN A 139 -0.64 8.09 15.06
C GLN A 139 -1.29 6.69 15.06
N LEU A 140 -0.73 5.76 14.28
CA LEU A 140 -1.38 4.48 13.94
C LEU A 140 -1.75 3.63 15.16
N GLN A 141 -0.86 3.54 16.17
CA GLN A 141 -1.14 2.76 17.38
C GLN A 141 -2.28 3.35 18.21
N SER A 142 -2.32 4.69 18.33
CA SER A 142 -3.41 5.40 19.00
C SER A 142 -4.74 5.21 18.27
N ALA A 143 -4.72 5.32 16.93
CA ALA A 143 -5.90 5.09 16.09
C ALA A 143 -6.45 3.68 16.29
N LEU A 144 -5.57 2.65 16.29
CA LEU A 144 -5.95 1.27 16.55
C LEU A 144 -6.64 1.12 17.91
N GLY A 145 -6.06 1.69 18.97
CA GLY A 145 -6.63 1.63 20.31
C GLY A 145 -8.02 2.27 20.39
N PHE A 146 -8.22 3.41 19.74
CA PHE A 146 -9.52 4.07 19.71
C PHE A 146 -10.56 3.28 18.90
N TYR A 147 -10.23 2.74 17.74
CA TYR A 147 -11.15 1.90 16.96
C TYR A 147 -11.49 0.59 17.68
N GLN A 148 -10.50 -0.06 18.32
CA GLN A 148 -10.75 -1.24 19.16
C GLN A 148 -11.73 -0.91 20.28
N LYS A 149 -11.55 0.25 20.95
CA LYS A 149 -12.47 0.69 21.99
C LYS A 149 -13.87 0.94 21.44
N THR A 150 -13.96 1.52 20.23
CA THR A 150 -15.25 1.70 19.54
C THR A 150 -15.98 0.36 19.36
N VAL A 151 -15.30 -0.66 18.82
CA VAL A 151 -15.93 -1.98 18.58
C VAL A 151 -16.20 -2.77 19.86
N GLU A 152 -15.45 -2.53 20.95
CA GLU A 152 -15.79 -3.08 22.27
C GLU A 152 -17.10 -2.53 22.81
N ILE A 153 -17.36 -1.23 22.61
CA ILE A 153 -18.58 -0.55 23.06
C ILE A 153 -19.75 -0.90 22.14
N SER A 154 -19.54 -0.87 20.84
CA SER A 154 -20.58 -1.12 19.82
C SER A 154 -19.99 -1.97 18.69
N GLN A 155 -20.43 -3.24 18.61
CA GLN A 155 -19.92 -4.23 17.64
C GLN A 155 -20.57 -4.12 16.24
N ASP A 156 -21.55 -3.27 16.06
CA ASP A 156 -22.39 -3.13 14.87
C ASP A 156 -22.03 -1.89 14.02
N ILE A 157 -20.86 -1.28 14.25
CA ILE A 157 -20.34 -0.16 13.47
C ILE A 157 -19.38 -0.69 12.40
N PRO A 158 -19.81 -0.90 11.13
CA PRO A 158 -18.97 -1.50 10.10
C PRO A 158 -17.75 -0.64 9.76
N GLU A 159 -17.86 0.70 9.84
CA GLU A 159 -16.73 1.61 9.61
C GLU A 159 -15.62 1.43 10.66
N ALA A 160 -15.97 1.17 11.91
CA ALA A 160 -14.97 0.95 12.96
C ALA A 160 -14.17 -0.33 12.72
N HIS A 161 -14.84 -1.40 12.29
CA HIS A 161 -14.17 -2.64 11.89
C HIS A 161 -13.31 -2.44 10.64
N ASN A 162 -13.82 -1.73 9.61
CA ASN A 162 -13.05 -1.41 8.42
C ASN A 162 -11.79 -0.60 8.77
N ASN A 163 -11.93 0.46 9.54
CA ASN A 163 -10.81 1.32 9.91
C ASN A 163 -9.79 0.58 10.80
N THR A 164 -10.25 -0.30 11.71
CA THR A 164 -9.37 -1.23 12.43
C THR A 164 -8.54 -2.06 11.46
N GLY A 165 -9.17 -2.63 10.43
CA GLY A 165 -8.49 -3.40 9.39
C GLY A 165 -7.48 -2.56 8.60
N VAL A 166 -7.83 -1.33 8.21
CA VAL A 166 -6.93 -0.40 7.51
C VAL A 166 -5.67 -0.12 8.34
N ILE A 167 -5.85 0.18 9.64
CA ILE A 167 -4.71 0.44 10.53
C ILE A 167 -3.86 -0.82 10.73
N LEU A 168 -4.46 -1.98 10.97
CA LEU A 168 -3.74 -3.25 11.09
C LEU A 168 -2.92 -3.56 9.82
N ASN A 169 -3.49 -3.29 8.65
CA ASN A 169 -2.79 -3.49 7.38
C ASN A 169 -1.60 -2.52 7.20
N LYS A 170 -1.72 -1.28 7.67
CA LYS A 170 -0.61 -0.32 7.73
C LYS A 170 0.47 -0.74 8.73
N LEU A 171 0.10 -1.30 9.86
CA LEU A 171 0.99 -1.84 10.90
C LEU A 171 1.57 -3.22 10.55
N ASN A 172 1.51 -3.62 9.28
CA ASN A 172 2.01 -4.90 8.77
C ASN A 172 1.40 -6.14 9.45
N ASN A 173 0.13 -6.05 9.86
CA ASN A 173 -0.65 -7.19 10.35
C ASN A 173 -1.84 -7.49 9.41
N PRO A 174 -1.58 -7.99 8.19
CA PRO A 174 -2.64 -8.24 7.21
C PRO A 174 -3.59 -9.37 7.64
N SER A 175 -3.14 -10.35 8.42
CA SER A 175 -4.00 -11.41 8.96
C SER A 175 -5.06 -10.86 9.93
N GLY A 176 -4.68 -9.94 10.80
CA GLY A 176 -5.60 -9.20 11.67
C GLY A 176 -6.56 -8.31 10.86
N ALA A 177 -6.02 -7.64 9.84
CA ALA A 177 -6.80 -6.79 8.94
C ALA A 177 -7.91 -7.58 8.23
N VAL A 178 -7.62 -8.77 7.69
CA VAL A 178 -8.61 -9.65 7.04
C VAL A 178 -9.75 -10.01 8.02
N LYS A 179 -9.44 -10.30 9.29
CA LYS A 179 -10.50 -10.60 10.29
C LYS A 179 -11.41 -9.39 10.50
N ALA A 180 -10.84 -8.20 10.62
CA ALA A 180 -11.58 -6.96 10.81
C ALA A 180 -12.45 -6.63 9.56
N PHE A 181 -11.89 -6.71 8.35
CA PHE A 181 -12.63 -6.48 7.11
C PHE A 181 -13.76 -7.49 6.90
N LYS A 182 -13.56 -8.78 7.21
CA LYS A 182 -14.64 -9.79 7.17
C LYS A 182 -15.81 -9.40 8.08
N LYS A 183 -15.52 -8.87 9.27
CA LYS A 183 -16.57 -8.38 10.17
C LYS A 183 -17.28 -7.16 9.60
N ALA A 184 -16.55 -6.17 9.05
CA ALA A 184 -17.14 -5.01 8.38
C ALA A 184 -18.06 -5.43 7.22
N ILE A 185 -17.60 -6.36 6.34
CA ILE A 185 -18.38 -6.89 5.23
C ILE A 185 -19.62 -7.64 5.72
N SER A 186 -19.54 -8.41 6.82
CA SER A 186 -20.71 -9.09 7.38
C SER A 186 -21.80 -8.15 7.84
N LEU A 187 -21.44 -6.93 8.25
CA LEU A 187 -22.37 -5.87 8.67
C LEU A 187 -22.89 -5.04 7.48
N ARG A 188 -22.06 -4.84 6.46
CA ARG A 188 -22.42 -4.12 5.23
C ARG A 188 -21.82 -4.81 4.00
N PRO A 189 -22.53 -5.80 3.43
CA PRO A 189 -22.02 -6.64 2.33
C PRO A 189 -21.86 -5.92 0.98
N ASP A 190 -22.51 -4.79 0.79
CA ASP A 190 -22.55 -4.00 -0.45
C ASP A 190 -21.51 -2.86 -0.51
N SER A 191 -20.62 -2.77 0.49
CA SER A 191 -19.55 -1.74 0.49
C SER A 191 -18.41 -2.13 -0.44
N ALA A 192 -18.27 -1.41 -1.56
CA ALA A 192 -17.15 -1.57 -2.47
C ALA A 192 -15.80 -1.31 -1.79
N GLU A 193 -15.76 -0.31 -0.90
CA GLU A 193 -14.56 0.03 -0.11
C GLU A 193 -14.08 -1.15 0.73
N PHE A 194 -14.98 -1.81 1.47
CA PHE A 194 -14.59 -2.92 2.35
C PHE A 194 -14.07 -4.12 1.56
N HIS A 195 -14.68 -4.39 0.41
CA HIS A 195 -14.22 -5.44 -0.51
C HIS A 195 -12.88 -5.10 -1.18
N ASN A 196 -12.62 -3.82 -1.50
CA ASN A 196 -11.32 -3.37 -1.97
C ASN A 196 -10.24 -3.53 -0.88
N ASN A 197 -10.53 -3.12 0.34
CA ASN A 197 -9.59 -3.17 1.44
C ASN A 197 -9.21 -4.60 1.85
N ILE A 198 -10.17 -5.54 1.86
CA ILE A 198 -9.84 -6.95 2.08
C ILE A 198 -9.03 -7.53 0.92
N GLY A 199 -9.28 -7.09 -0.32
CA GLY A 199 -8.47 -7.43 -1.48
C GLY A 199 -7.01 -7.03 -1.29
N LEU A 200 -6.75 -5.80 -0.88
CA LEU A 200 -5.40 -5.29 -0.58
C LEU A 200 -4.72 -6.07 0.56
N ALA A 201 -5.48 -6.45 1.60
CA ALA A 201 -4.94 -7.26 2.68
C ALA A 201 -4.56 -8.67 2.21
N TYR A 202 -5.34 -9.27 1.32
CA TYR A 202 -5.00 -10.55 0.71
C TYR A 202 -3.79 -10.46 -0.23
N VAL A 203 -3.59 -9.35 -0.96
CA VAL A 203 -2.35 -9.12 -1.72
C VAL A 203 -1.15 -9.15 -0.78
N LYS A 204 -1.21 -8.42 0.33
CA LYS A 204 -0.13 -8.46 1.35
C LYS A 204 0.11 -9.84 1.94
N LEU A 205 -0.90 -10.71 1.98
CA LEU A 205 -0.77 -12.12 2.39
C LEU A 205 -0.25 -13.04 1.27
N GLY A 206 -0.11 -12.55 0.03
CA GLY A 206 0.20 -13.38 -1.14
C GLY A 206 -0.96 -14.29 -1.57
N GLU A 207 -2.15 -14.10 -0.99
CA GLU A 207 -3.37 -14.85 -1.28
C GLU A 207 -4.09 -14.26 -2.50
N LEU A 208 -3.38 -14.25 -3.66
CA LEU A 208 -3.81 -13.54 -4.87
C LEU A 208 -5.17 -13.99 -5.39
N GLY A 209 -5.50 -15.28 -5.24
CA GLY A 209 -6.82 -15.81 -5.62
C GLY A 209 -7.97 -15.25 -4.75
N LEU A 210 -7.73 -14.99 -3.45
CA LEU A 210 -8.70 -14.35 -2.56
C LEU A 210 -8.73 -12.84 -2.79
N ALA A 211 -7.59 -12.20 -3.08
CA ALA A 211 -7.51 -10.80 -3.46
C ALA A 211 -8.37 -10.52 -4.70
N LYS A 212 -8.24 -11.33 -5.75
CA LYS A 212 -9.04 -11.27 -6.98
C LYS A 212 -10.54 -11.28 -6.67
N LYS A 213 -11.02 -12.24 -5.85
CA LYS A 213 -12.43 -12.31 -5.43
C LYS A 213 -12.88 -11.05 -4.67
N GLY A 214 -12.01 -10.48 -3.83
CA GLY A 214 -12.27 -9.23 -3.12
C GLY A 214 -12.49 -8.08 -4.09
N PHE A 215 -11.56 -7.86 -5.02
CA PHE A 215 -11.67 -6.78 -6.02
C PHE A 215 -12.85 -6.97 -6.97
N GLU A 216 -13.12 -8.20 -7.44
CA GLU A 216 -14.30 -8.48 -8.26
C GLU A 216 -15.61 -8.15 -7.53
N SER A 217 -15.68 -8.40 -6.21
CA SER A 217 -16.82 -8.00 -5.40
C SER A 217 -16.92 -6.48 -5.25
N ALA A 218 -15.77 -5.79 -5.05
CA ALA A 218 -15.74 -4.34 -5.01
C ALA A 218 -16.24 -3.71 -6.32
N ILE A 219 -15.80 -4.22 -7.46
CA ILE A 219 -16.22 -3.79 -8.81
C ILE A 219 -17.73 -4.02 -9.02
N ARG A 220 -18.26 -5.19 -8.62
CA ARG A 220 -19.72 -5.45 -8.71
C ARG A 220 -20.54 -4.46 -7.91
N ASN A 221 -20.07 -4.08 -6.72
CA ASN A 221 -20.77 -3.13 -5.85
C ASN A 221 -20.66 -1.68 -6.34
N ASN A 222 -19.51 -1.29 -6.88
CA ASN A 222 -19.35 0.05 -7.49
C ASN A 222 -18.34 0.02 -8.65
N PRO A 223 -18.78 -0.07 -9.91
CA PRO A 223 -17.91 -0.12 -11.09
C PRO A 223 -17.39 1.25 -11.54
N LYS A 224 -17.59 2.32 -10.75
CA LYS A 224 -17.21 3.69 -11.12
C LYS A 224 -16.03 4.25 -10.30
N ILE A 225 -15.33 3.40 -9.56
CA ILE A 225 -14.19 3.80 -8.74
C ILE A 225 -12.90 3.36 -9.46
N ALA A 226 -12.17 4.29 -10.03
CA ALA A 226 -10.93 4.03 -10.78
C ALA A 226 -9.87 3.31 -9.93
N GLU A 227 -9.73 3.69 -8.66
CA GLU A 227 -8.78 3.10 -7.72
C GLU A 227 -8.95 1.59 -7.57
N ILE A 228 -10.20 1.09 -7.55
CA ILE A 228 -10.45 -0.36 -7.42
C ILE A 228 -9.90 -1.12 -8.63
N PHE A 229 -10.10 -0.59 -9.83
CA PHE A 229 -9.55 -1.20 -11.05
C PHE A 229 -8.03 -1.14 -11.08
N ASN A 230 -7.43 -0.05 -10.62
CA ASN A 230 -5.98 0.05 -10.48
C ASN A 230 -5.41 -0.98 -9.49
N ASN A 231 -6.02 -1.10 -8.31
CA ASN A 231 -5.62 -2.08 -7.30
C ASN A 231 -5.79 -3.53 -7.81
N TYR A 232 -6.89 -3.79 -8.51
CA TYR A 232 -7.13 -5.07 -9.15
C TYR A 232 -6.11 -5.38 -10.23
N GLY A 233 -5.78 -4.39 -11.09
CA GLY A 233 -4.73 -4.50 -12.10
C GLY A 233 -3.37 -4.87 -11.49
N ASN A 234 -2.99 -4.22 -10.39
CA ASN A 234 -1.75 -4.55 -9.67
C ASN A 234 -1.75 -5.99 -9.14
N ALA A 235 -2.87 -6.44 -8.55
CA ALA A 235 -2.99 -7.82 -8.06
C ALA A 235 -2.94 -8.85 -9.20
N LEU A 236 -3.52 -8.54 -10.36
CA LEU A 236 -3.45 -9.39 -11.56
C LEU A 236 -2.03 -9.43 -12.12
N LEU A 237 -1.34 -8.30 -12.16
CA LEU A 237 0.05 -8.21 -12.61
C LEU A 237 0.97 -9.02 -11.68
N GLU A 238 0.79 -8.92 -10.37
CA GLU A 238 1.49 -9.74 -9.38
C GLU A 238 1.26 -11.25 -9.60
N ASN A 239 0.06 -11.63 -10.04
CA ASN A 239 -0.31 -13.02 -10.36
C ASN A 239 0.16 -13.48 -11.75
N GLY A 240 0.81 -12.63 -12.54
CA GLY A 240 1.26 -12.91 -13.91
C GLY A 240 0.14 -12.84 -14.98
N GLU A 241 -1.02 -12.31 -14.62
CA GLU A 241 -2.16 -12.14 -15.55
C GLU A 241 -2.05 -10.79 -16.29
N ILE A 242 -0.99 -10.61 -17.10
CA ILE A 242 -0.58 -9.32 -17.68
C ILE A 242 -1.70 -8.68 -18.51
N ASN A 243 -2.37 -9.44 -19.39
CA ASN A 243 -3.42 -8.90 -20.25
C ASN A 243 -4.64 -8.43 -19.44
N ALA A 244 -5.05 -9.21 -18.43
CA ALA A 244 -6.15 -8.81 -17.55
C ALA A 244 -5.78 -7.60 -16.68
N ALA A 245 -4.52 -7.48 -16.24
CA ALA A 245 -4.01 -6.29 -15.56
C ALA A 245 -4.09 -5.05 -16.46
N ARG A 246 -3.65 -5.19 -17.73
CA ARG A 246 -3.73 -4.14 -18.74
C ARG A 246 -5.17 -3.64 -18.92
N ASP A 247 -6.13 -4.56 -19.11
CA ASP A 247 -7.55 -4.23 -19.26
C ASP A 247 -8.08 -3.48 -18.03
N SER A 248 -7.66 -3.88 -16.84
CA SER A 248 -8.05 -3.24 -15.57
C SER A 248 -7.49 -1.81 -15.48
N PHE A 249 -6.21 -1.58 -15.81
CA PHE A 249 -5.63 -0.23 -15.84
C PHE A 249 -6.30 0.67 -16.89
N LEU A 250 -6.58 0.15 -18.09
CA LEU A 250 -7.32 0.88 -19.11
C LEU A 250 -8.72 1.26 -18.61
N ARG A 251 -9.38 0.38 -17.87
CA ARG A 251 -10.68 0.69 -17.28
C ARG A 251 -10.58 1.78 -16.21
N ALA A 252 -9.54 1.77 -15.38
CA ALA A 252 -9.27 2.84 -14.41
C ALA A 252 -9.13 4.20 -15.11
N ILE A 253 -8.34 4.26 -16.19
CA ILE A 253 -8.10 5.48 -16.99
C ILE A 253 -9.39 5.95 -17.71
N GLN A 254 -10.24 5.03 -18.18
CA GLN A 254 -11.55 5.38 -18.74
C GLN A 254 -12.49 6.04 -17.72
N ILE A 255 -12.39 5.67 -16.45
CA ILE A 255 -13.20 6.25 -15.36
C ILE A 255 -12.62 7.59 -14.94
N ASP A 256 -11.29 7.68 -14.81
CA ASP A 256 -10.55 8.90 -14.46
C ASP A 256 -9.32 9.01 -15.36
N SER A 257 -9.41 9.84 -16.39
CA SER A 257 -8.33 10.07 -17.36
C SER A 257 -7.12 10.84 -16.76
N SER A 258 -7.26 11.40 -15.57
CA SER A 258 -6.17 12.05 -14.82
C SER A 258 -5.50 11.14 -13.80
N PHE A 259 -5.87 9.87 -13.73
CA PHE A 259 -5.31 8.93 -12.77
C PHE A 259 -3.91 8.44 -13.18
N ILE A 260 -2.91 9.22 -12.84
CA ILE A 260 -1.50 9.03 -13.23
C ILE A 260 -0.96 7.66 -12.80
N ASP A 261 -1.30 7.17 -11.61
CA ASP A 261 -0.80 5.87 -11.14
C ASP A 261 -1.30 4.71 -12.02
N ALA A 262 -2.51 4.81 -12.59
CA ALA A 262 -3.02 3.81 -13.52
C ALA A 262 -2.26 3.86 -14.87
N LEU A 263 -1.92 5.04 -15.38
CA LEU A 263 -1.07 5.21 -16.56
C LEU A 263 0.34 4.66 -16.33
N TRP A 264 0.94 4.99 -15.18
CA TRP A 264 2.25 4.44 -14.78
C TRP A 264 2.21 2.91 -14.70
N ASN A 265 1.21 2.32 -14.06
CA ASN A 265 1.08 0.86 -13.93
C ASN A 265 0.79 0.20 -15.29
N LEU A 266 0.00 0.85 -16.15
CA LEU A 266 -0.24 0.40 -17.52
C LEU A 266 1.07 0.29 -18.30
N SER A 267 1.99 1.26 -18.12
CA SER A 267 3.29 1.26 -18.80
C SER A 267 4.17 0.03 -18.44
N GLY A 268 3.92 -0.59 -17.29
CA GLY A 268 4.54 -1.87 -16.91
C GLY A 268 3.95 -3.10 -17.60
N THR A 269 2.87 -2.97 -18.39
CA THR A 269 2.23 -4.11 -19.08
C THR A 269 2.54 -4.20 -20.57
N VAL A 270 3.23 -3.22 -21.12
CA VAL A 270 3.52 -3.11 -22.56
C VAL A 270 4.67 -4.04 -22.99
N THR A 271 4.82 -4.22 -24.29
CA THR A 271 5.85 -5.10 -24.88
C THR A 271 6.90 -4.35 -25.68
N THR A 272 6.67 -3.07 -25.99
CA THR A 272 7.57 -2.24 -26.80
C THR A 272 8.01 -1.01 -26.04
N ILE A 273 9.24 -0.54 -26.33
CA ILE A 273 9.79 0.68 -25.73
C ILE A 273 8.98 1.90 -26.15
N ASP A 274 8.54 1.95 -27.41
CA ASP A 274 7.79 3.11 -27.95
C ASP A 274 6.44 3.29 -27.22
N GLU A 275 5.70 2.20 -27.00
CA GLU A 275 4.45 2.25 -26.24
C GLU A 275 4.71 2.66 -24.77
N HIS A 276 5.80 2.16 -24.17
CA HIS A 276 6.20 2.56 -22.83
C HIS A 276 6.48 4.06 -22.74
N ILE A 277 7.28 4.60 -23.69
CA ILE A 277 7.60 6.02 -23.77
C ILE A 277 6.32 6.86 -23.91
N SER A 278 5.40 6.48 -24.82
CA SER A 278 4.14 7.20 -25.01
C SER A 278 3.33 7.32 -23.72
N LEU A 279 3.20 6.24 -22.95
CA LEU A 279 2.49 6.26 -21.66
C LEU A 279 3.20 7.10 -20.59
N LEU A 280 4.52 7.14 -20.59
CA LEU A 280 5.28 8.04 -19.70
C LEU A 280 5.09 9.51 -20.07
N GLU A 281 5.03 9.82 -21.37
CA GLU A 281 4.74 11.16 -21.87
C GLU A 281 3.31 11.58 -21.49
N ASP A 282 2.32 10.67 -21.58
CA ASP A 282 0.95 10.92 -21.10
C ASP A 282 0.92 11.24 -19.60
N CYS A 283 1.68 10.52 -18.76
CA CYS A 283 1.82 10.86 -17.35
C CYS A 283 2.35 12.30 -17.17
N LEU A 284 3.35 12.70 -17.94
CA LEU A 284 3.95 14.05 -17.84
C LEU A 284 3.07 15.15 -18.44
N GLN A 285 2.14 14.84 -19.33
CA GLN A 285 1.11 15.79 -19.78
C GLN A 285 0.13 16.14 -18.64
N ILE A 286 -0.18 15.16 -17.77
CA ILE A 286 -1.06 15.38 -16.61
C ILE A 286 -0.30 16.09 -15.49
N ASP A 287 0.91 15.62 -15.15
CA ASP A 287 1.78 16.23 -14.14
C ASP A 287 3.24 16.24 -14.60
N GLN A 288 3.72 17.40 -15.03
CA GLN A 288 5.12 17.61 -15.45
C GLN A 288 6.13 17.34 -14.30
N GLY A 289 5.67 17.38 -13.05
CA GLY A 289 6.46 17.08 -11.86
C GLY A 289 6.51 15.59 -11.48
N TYR A 290 5.79 14.71 -12.19
CA TYR A 290 5.73 13.29 -11.83
C TYR A 290 7.08 12.60 -12.00
N LYS A 291 7.82 12.55 -10.89
CA LYS A 291 9.25 12.17 -10.83
C LYS A 291 9.53 10.79 -11.43
N LYS A 292 8.68 9.80 -11.17
CA LYS A 292 8.86 8.43 -11.67
C LYS A 292 8.88 8.39 -13.20
N ALA A 293 7.89 8.99 -13.85
CA ALA A 293 7.80 9.02 -15.31
C ALA A 293 8.97 9.82 -15.92
N LYS A 294 9.34 10.96 -15.32
CA LYS A 294 10.46 11.78 -15.80
C LYS A 294 11.78 11.02 -15.80
N LEU A 295 12.09 10.32 -14.70
CA LEU A 295 13.31 9.52 -14.58
C LEU A 295 13.32 8.34 -15.56
N MET A 296 12.21 7.61 -15.66
CA MET A 296 12.10 6.47 -16.57
C MET A 296 12.16 6.89 -18.04
N LEU A 297 11.49 7.98 -18.41
CA LEU A 297 11.52 8.51 -19.77
C LEU A 297 12.93 8.89 -20.20
N SER A 298 13.66 9.63 -19.34
CA SER A 298 15.05 9.99 -19.62
C SER A 298 15.94 8.77 -19.78
N SER A 299 15.70 7.71 -18.96
CA SER A 299 16.41 6.44 -19.06
C SER A 299 16.13 5.72 -20.38
N MET A 300 14.86 5.67 -20.81
CA MET A 300 14.48 5.02 -22.07
C MET A 300 15.05 5.75 -23.29
N LYS A 301 14.94 7.08 -23.33
CA LYS A 301 15.51 7.89 -24.43
C LYS A 301 17.04 7.73 -24.51
N ALA A 302 17.74 7.79 -23.37
CA ALA A 302 19.19 7.57 -23.32
C ALA A 302 19.57 6.14 -23.79
N TYR A 303 18.81 5.14 -23.36
CA TYR A 303 18.99 3.76 -23.83
C TYR A 303 18.84 3.65 -25.36
N LEU A 304 17.91 4.39 -25.97
CA LEU A 304 17.73 4.42 -27.42
C LEU A 304 18.79 5.26 -28.16
N GLY A 305 19.65 5.99 -27.46
CA GLY A 305 20.74 6.80 -28.02
C GLY A 305 20.45 8.30 -28.05
N ASP A 306 19.38 8.75 -27.39
CA ASP A 306 19.09 10.16 -27.16
C ASP A 306 19.30 10.50 -25.67
N PRO A 307 20.50 10.94 -25.24
CA PRO A 307 20.82 11.26 -23.87
C PRO A 307 20.44 12.70 -23.47
N GLY A 308 19.77 13.49 -24.31
CA GLY A 308 19.52 14.92 -24.07
C GLY A 308 18.84 15.21 -22.74
N GLU A 309 17.76 14.48 -22.41
CA GLU A 309 17.06 14.63 -21.15
C GLU A 309 17.91 14.12 -19.96
N LEU A 310 18.63 13.00 -20.13
CA LEU A 310 19.54 12.47 -19.12
C LEU A 310 20.63 13.49 -18.77
N ASN A 311 21.26 14.10 -19.77
CA ASN A 311 22.29 15.12 -19.57
C ASN A 311 21.74 16.33 -18.79
N THR A 312 20.50 16.75 -19.09
CA THR A 312 19.83 17.80 -18.32
C THR A 312 19.63 17.40 -16.85
N LEU A 313 19.27 16.15 -16.56
CA LEU A 313 19.10 15.67 -15.19
C LEU A 313 20.43 15.54 -14.44
N LEU A 314 21.52 15.23 -15.14
CA LEU A 314 22.87 15.18 -14.56
C LEU A 314 23.36 16.55 -14.06
N GLU A 315 22.84 17.65 -14.60
CA GLU A 315 23.13 19.02 -14.15
C GLU A 315 22.29 19.47 -12.94
N THR A 316 21.37 18.62 -12.46
CA THR A 316 20.48 18.92 -11.33
C THR A 316 20.86 18.15 -10.07
N SER A 317 20.15 18.40 -8.97
CA SER A 317 20.26 17.60 -7.73
C SER A 317 19.90 16.11 -7.91
N LEU A 318 19.35 15.72 -9.07
CA LEU A 318 19.02 14.33 -9.39
C LEU A 318 20.21 13.54 -9.96
N CYS A 319 21.37 14.15 -10.20
CA CYS A 319 22.55 13.47 -10.76
C CYS A 319 22.94 12.19 -9.96
N ASN A 320 22.77 12.22 -8.65
CA ASN A 320 23.05 11.08 -7.77
C ASN A 320 21.85 10.15 -7.55
N HIS A 321 20.71 10.39 -8.22
CA HIS A 321 19.54 9.54 -8.04
C HIS A 321 19.82 8.12 -8.58
N PRO A 322 19.41 7.04 -7.87
CA PRO A 322 19.71 5.66 -8.26
C PRO A 322 19.33 5.32 -9.71
N TYR A 323 18.20 5.81 -10.18
CA TYR A 323 17.76 5.66 -11.57
C TYR A 323 18.76 6.24 -12.57
N ILE A 324 19.32 7.41 -12.28
CA ILE A 324 20.29 8.08 -13.15
C ILE A 324 21.61 7.32 -13.16
N ARG A 325 22.13 6.94 -11.98
CA ARG A 325 23.36 6.14 -11.85
C ARG A 325 23.23 4.80 -12.59
N SER A 326 22.11 4.09 -12.41
CA SER A 326 21.83 2.83 -13.10
C SER A 326 21.73 3.01 -14.62
N THR A 327 21.12 4.13 -15.08
CA THR A 327 21.02 4.45 -16.50
C THR A 327 22.40 4.68 -17.11
N CYS A 328 23.25 5.48 -16.46
CA CYS A 328 24.63 5.71 -16.91
C CYS A 328 25.39 4.39 -17.03
N TRP A 329 25.34 3.54 -16.02
CA TRP A 329 25.95 2.23 -16.09
C TRP A 329 25.42 1.38 -17.25
N LEU A 330 24.10 1.38 -17.49
CA LEU A 330 23.44 0.60 -18.53
C LEU A 330 23.87 1.03 -19.94
N ILE A 331 23.97 2.33 -20.20
CA ILE A 331 24.35 2.85 -21.52
C ILE A 331 25.85 2.69 -21.81
N ASP A 332 26.68 2.55 -20.75
CA ASP A 332 28.13 2.32 -20.85
C ASP A 332 28.48 0.85 -21.11
N LEU A 333 27.52 -0.08 -21.04
CA LEU A 333 27.75 -1.48 -21.35
C LEU A 333 28.18 -1.65 -22.82
N LYS A 334 29.19 -2.50 -23.07
CA LYS A 334 29.70 -2.79 -24.43
C LYS A 334 28.61 -3.24 -25.40
N ARG A 335 27.61 -3.94 -24.90
CA ARG A 335 26.43 -4.39 -25.62
C ARG A 335 25.19 -4.03 -24.83
N ARG A 336 24.24 -3.39 -25.46
CA ARG A 336 22.95 -3.06 -24.83
C ARG A 336 22.11 -4.33 -24.64
N PRO A 337 21.70 -4.65 -23.40
CA PRO A 337 20.87 -5.83 -23.13
C PRO A 337 19.44 -5.61 -23.61
N ALA A 338 18.66 -6.68 -23.77
CA ALA A 338 17.23 -6.55 -24.03
C ALA A 338 16.50 -5.92 -22.82
N VAL A 339 15.52 -5.02 -23.09
CA VAL A 339 14.75 -4.33 -22.04
C VAL A 339 13.34 -4.88 -21.97
N TYR A 340 12.85 -5.09 -20.76
CA TYR A 340 11.51 -5.55 -20.43
C TYR A 340 10.86 -4.63 -19.37
N PHE A 341 9.52 -4.68 -19.27
CA PHE A 341 8.75 -3.76 -18.43
C PHE A 341 8.07 -4.44 -17.25
N ASN A 342 8.08 -5.78 -17.19
CA ASN A 342 7.62 -6.55 -16.04
C ASN A 342 8.41 -7.86 -15.90
N ARG A 343 8.43 -8.42 -14.68
CA ARG A 343 9.20 -9.64 -14.34
C ARG A 343 8.74 -10.88 -15.13
N TRP A 344 7.50 -10.94 -15.53
CA TRP A 344 6.97 -12.14 -16.21
C TRP A 344 7.47 -12.23 -17.65
N GLN A 345 7.39 -11.14 -18.41
CA GLN A 345 7.99 -11.06 -19.75
C GLN A 345 9.50 -11.23 -19.70
N PHE A 346 10.13 -10.69 -18.66
CA PHE A 346 11.56 -10.87 -18.45
C PHE A 346 11.90 -12.35 -18.23
N TYR A 347 11.21 -13.07 -17.32
CA TYR A 347 11.43 -14.50 -17.12
C TYR A 347 11.13 -15.34 -18.35
N ASP A 348 10.04 -15.07 -19.08
CA ASP A 348 9.73 -15.76 -20.34
C ASP A 348 10.85 -15.60 -21.39
N SER A 349 11.49 -14.46 -21.41
CA SER A 349 12.54 -14.16 -22.40
C SER A 349 13.89 -14.74 -21.99
N VAL A 350 14.30 -14.59 -20.74
CA VAL A 350 15.56 -15.13 -20.26
C VAL A 350 15.54 -16.66 -20.19
N SER A 351 14.39 -17.26 -19.95
CA SER A 351 14.24 -18.72 -19.97
C SER A 351 14.59 -19.33 -21.34
N LYS A 352 14.26 -18.63 -22.44
CA LYS A 352 14.60 -19.07 -23.81
C LYS A 352 16.09 -19.07 -24.09
N LEU A 353 16.88 -18.37 -23.28
CA LEU A 353 18.33 -18.30 -23.37
C LEU A 353 19.04 -19.36 -22.49
N SER A 354 18.28 -20.17 -21.77
CA SER A 354 18.72 -21.17 -20.81
C SER A 354 18.39 -22.61 -21.30
N GLN A 355 18.80 -23.65 -20.55
CA GLN A 355 18.49 -25.05 -20.87
C GLN A 355 17.25 -25.53 -20.09
N LEU A 356 16.06 -25.51 -20.70
CA LEU A 356 14.81 -25.87 -20.05
C LEU A 356 14.71 -27.29 -19.46
N SER A 357 15.61 -28.18 -19.84
CA SER A 357 15.68 -29.55 -19.29
C SER A 357 16.34 -29.63 -17.93
N ARG A 358 16.95 -28.52 -17.45
CA ARG A 358 17.60 -28.43 -16.15
C ARG A 358 16.71 -27.70 -15.14
N PRO A 359 16.89 -27.94 -13.83
CA PRO A 359 16.15 -27.24 -12.81
C PRO A 359 16.56 -25.76 -12.73
N PHE A 360 15.66 -24.95 -12.14
CA PHE A 360 16.02 -23.63 -11.64
C PHE A 360 16.25 -23.66 -10.13
N TYR A 361 16.98 -22.65 -9.64
CA TYR A 361 17.28 -22.43 -8.22
C TYR A 361 16.89 -21.00 -7.87
N GLU A 362 16.11 -20.83 -6.81
CA GLU A 362 15.66 -19.53 -6.34
C GLU A 362 16.09 -19.31 -4.89
N PHE A 363 16.75 -18.19 -4.66
CA PHE A 363 17.28 -17.77 -3.36
C PHE A 363 16.56 -16.49 -2.94
N GLY A 364 15.72 -16.59 -1.90
CA GLY A 364 14.69 -15.63 -1.56
C GLY A 364 13.38 -16.02 -2.25
N VAL A 365 12.60 -16.87 -1.60
CA VAL A 365 11.33 -17.38 -2.17
C VAL A 365 10.13 -16.60 -1.64
N TRP A 366 10.25 -16.16 -0.38
CA TRP A 366 9.16 -15.52 0.36
C TRP A 366 7.86 -16.33 0.25
N ARG A 367 6.86 -15.82 -0.45
CA ARG A 367 5.55 -16.49 -0.67
C ARG A 367 5.48 -17.28 -1.98
N GLY A 368 6.55 -17.29 -2.75
CA GLY A 368 6.74 -18.12 -3.94
C GLY A 368 5.97 -17.69 -5.18
N SER A 369 5.72 -16.40 -5.41
CA SER A 369 5.07 -15.90 -6.64
C SER A 369 5.95 -16.21 -7.87
N SER A 370 7.21 -15.80 -7.84
CA SER A 370 8.23 -16.09 -8.86
C SER A 370 8.46 -17.60 -9.02
N PHE A 371 8.58 -18.32 -7.90
CA PHE A 371 8.76 -19.77 -7.92
C PHE A 371 7.61 -20.50 -8.62
N ARG A 372 6.35 -20.14 -8.32
CA ARG A 372 5.17 -20.70 -8.99
C ARG A 372 5.11 -20.36 -10.49
N TYR A 373 5.71 -19.27 -10.89
CA TYR A 373 5.83 -18.91 -12.29
C TYR A 373 6.92 -19.74 -12.98
N LEU A 374 8.12 -19.75 -12.44
CA LEU A 374 9.28 -20.45 -12.99
C LEU A 374 9.08 -21.98 -13.07
N ILE A 375 8.37 -22.58 -12.09
CA ILE A 375 8.11 -24.02 -12.10
C ILE A 375 7.23 -24.46 -13.29
N LYS A 376 6.36 -23.57 -13.81
CA LYS A 376 5.59 -23.84 -15.03
C LYS A 376 6.49 -23.97 -16.26
N ILE A 377 7.64 -23.28 -16.25
CA ILE A 377 8.62 -23.27 -17.34
C ILE A 377 9.57 -24.47 -17.19
N TYR A 378 10.23 -24.60 -16.04
CA TYR A 378 11.34 -25.55 -15.83
C TYR A 378 10.92 -26.91 -15.28
N LYS A 379 9.70 -27.06 -14.77
CA LYS A 379 9.10 -28.28 -14.18
C LYS A 379 9.75 -28.78 -12.90
N GLN A 380 11.01 -28.41 -12.60
CA GLN A 380 11.73 -28.75 -11.37
C GLN A 380 12.47 -27.52 -10.85
N GLY A 381 12.38 -27.27 -9.54
CA GLY A 381 13.03 -26.13 -8.90
C GLY A 381 13.41 -26.39 -7.45
N TYR A 382 14.43 -25.67 -7.00
CA TYR A 382 14.89 -25.65 -5.61
C TYR A 382 14.75 -24.22 -5.08
N GLY A 383 14.01 -24.05 -3.98
CA GLY A 383 13.77 -22.74 -3.34
C GLY A 383 14.43 -22.68 -1.97
N PHE A 384 15.13 -21.59 -1.70
CA PHE A 384 15.84 -21.34 -0.43
C PHE A 384 15.33 -20.06 0.20
N ASP A 385 14.95 -20.12 1.46
CA ASP A 385 14.49 -18.94 2.21
C ASP A 385 14.52 -19.24 3.71
N THR A 386 14.63 -18.21 4.53
CA THR A 386 14.38 -18.31 5.97
C THR A 386 12.91 -18.53 6.28
N PHE A 387 12.01 -18.01 5.44
CA PHE A 387 10.56 -17.85 5.67
C PHE A 387 10.22 -17.04 6.92
N GLN A 388 11.23 -16.45 7.54
CA GLN A 388 11.13 -15.57 8.73
C GLN A 388 11.44 -14.09 8.38
N GLY A 389 11.72 -13.81 7.11
CA GLY A 389 12.12 -12.51 6.60
C GLY A 389 13.64 -12.34 6.48
N ILE A 390 14.05 -11.12 6.07
CA ILE A 390 15.48 -10.81 5.88
C ILE A 390 16.26 -10.98 7.20
N PRO A 391 17.49 -11.51 7.14
CA PRO A 391 18.26 -11.85 8.34
C PRO A 391 18.92 -10.63 9.03
N GLU A 392 19.02 -9.51 8.36
CA GLU A 392 19.60 -8.24 8.85
C GLU A 392 18.83 -7.04 8.29
N ASP A 393 19.07 -5.83 8.82
CA ASP A 393 18.44 -4.61 8.32
C ASP A 393 18.94 -4.27 6.91
N TRP A 394 18.05 -3.76 6.04
CA TRP A 394 18.38 -3.36 4.68
C TRP A 394 17.60 -2.10 4.28
N ASP A 395 18.33 -1.03 3.90
CA ASP A 395 17.76 0.29 3.63
C ASP A 395 16.80 0.75 4.76
N ASP A 396 15.54 1.03 4.45
CA ASP A 396 14.50 1.39 5.41
C ASP A 396 13.75 0.17 6.00
N LEU A 397 14.21 -1.05 5.70
CA LEU A 397 13.57 -2.29 6.12
C LEU A 397 14.30 -2.92 7.30
N GLU A 398 13.55 -3.18 8.37
CA GLU A 398 14.07 -3.86 9.55
C GLU A 398 14.19 -5.37 9.33
N LYS A 399 15.12 -6.01 10.03
CA LYS A 399 15.23 -7.47 10.12
C LYS A 399 13.87 -8.11 10.35
N GLY A 400 13.57 -9.18 9.61
CA GLY A 400 12.28 -9.85 9.62
C GLY A 400 11.27 -9.32 8.60
N SER A 401 11.59 -8.23 7.89
CA SER A 401 10.79 -7.80 6.74
C SER A 401 10.69 -8.92 5.70
N TYR A 402 9.61 -8.93 4.90
CA TYR A 402 9.29 -10.00 3.95
C TYR A 402 9.12 -11.40 4.59
N SER A 403 8.74 -11.47 5.88
CA SER A 403 8.38 -12.75 6.50
C SER A 403 7.11 -13.34 5.86
N SER A 404 7.09 -14.66 5.74
CA SER A 404 5.87 -15.44 5.49
C SER A 404 5.32 -16.11 6.76
N ASP A 405 5.76 -15.64 7.94
CA ASP A 405 5.44 -16.23 9.25
C ASP A 405 5.82 -17.72 9.35
N GLY A 406 6.89 -18.12 8.65
CA GLY A 406 7.36 -19.50 8.56
C GLY A 406 6.56 -20.40 7.62
N ALA A 407 5.61 -19.85 6.85
CA ALA A 407 4.83 -20.62 5.90
C ALA A 407 5.66 -20.95 4.65
N ILE A 408 5.96 -22.23 4.47
CA ILE A 408 6.69 -22.75 3.30
C ILE A 408 5.68 -23.04 2.18
N PRO A 409 5.88 -22.50 0.95
CA PRO A 409 4.99 -22.79 -0.16
C PRO A 409 4.99 -24.29 -0.52
N SER A 410 3.83 -24.83 -0.88
CA SER A 410 3.72 -26.16 -1.46
C SER A 410 3.48 -26.03 -2.97
N VAL A 411 4.46 -26.49 -3.76
CA VAL A 411 4.43 -26.38 -5.22
C VAL A 411 4.91 -27.69 -5.81
N GLU A 412 4.12 -28.30 -6.72
CA GLU A 412 4.49 -29.54 -7.40
C GLU A 412 5.78 -29.34 -8.22
N GLY A 413 6.74 -30.24 -8.10
CA GLY A 413 8.06 -30.13 -8.71
C GLY A 413 9.04 -29.22 -7.96
N GLY A 414 8.61 -28.54 -6.89
CA GLY A 414 9.41 -27.69 -6.03
C GLY A 414 9.97 -28.43 -4.82
N THR A 415 11.21 -28.12 -4.47
CA THR A 415 11.86 -28.57 -3.22
C THR A 415 12.31 -27.35 -2.45
N PHE A 416 11.82 -27.16 -1.22
CA PHE A 416 12.14 -25.98 -0.42
C PHE A 416 13.08 -26.31 0.72
N ILE A 417 14.07 -25.45 0.93
CA ILE A 417 15.09 -25.54 1.96
C ILE A 417 14.97 -24.31 2.86
N ALA A 418 14.47 -24.51 4.09
CA ALA A 418 14.25 -23.45 5.05
C ALA A 418 15.49 -23.20 5.92
N GLY A 419 15.90 -21.94 6.04
CA GLY A 419 16.97 -21.45 6.91
C GLY A 419 17.89 -20.44 6.24
N GLU A 420 18.76 -19.84 7.04
CA GLU A 420 19.74 -18.87 6.57
C GLU A 420 20.71 -19.52 5.57
N PHE A 421 21.14 -18.78 4.57
CA PHE A 421 21.99 -19.29 3.48
C PHE A 421 23.32 -19.83 3.99
N ASP A 422 23.99 -19.16 4.90
CA ASP A 422 25.26 -19.59 5.48
C ASP A 422 25.19 -20.94 6.20
N LYS A 423 24.01 -21.36 6.66
CA LYS A 423 23.77 -22.63 7.33
C LYS A 423 23.30 -23.72 6.36
N THR A 424 22.49 -23.36 5.38
CA THR A 424 21.81 -24.31 4.49
C THR A 424 22.61 -24.63 3.24
N LEU A 425 23.23 -23.62 2.59
CA LEU A 425 23.91 -23.80 1.31
C LEU A 425 25.14 -24.70 1.39
N PRO A 426 26.06 -24.59 2.38
CA PRO A 426 27.19 -25.50 2.51
C PRO A 426 26.76 -26.98 2.56
N THR A 427 25.72 -27.28 3.35
CA THR A 427 25.17 -28.63 3.49
C THR A 427 24.51 -29.12 2.20
N PHE A 428 23.71 -28.26 1.56
CA PHE A 428 23.01 -28.62 0.33
C PHE A 428 23.98 -28.89 -0.83
N PHE A 429 24.97 -28.02 -1.05
CA PHE A 429 25.95 -28.11 -2.12
C PHE A 429 27.16 -28.98 -1.78
N SER A 430 27.26 -29.60 -0.59
CA SER A 430 28.23 -30.64 -0.30
C SER A 430 27.97 -31.90 -1.14
N LYS A 431 26.74 -32.12 -1.58
CA LYS A 431 26.31 -33.21 -2.47
C LYS A 431 26.31 -32.72 -3.91
N GLU A 432 26.53 -33.65 -4.84
CA GLU A 432 26.39 -33.36 -6.27
C GLU A 432 24.96 -32.94 -6.58
N ARG A 433 24.81 -31.87 -7.38
CA ARG A 433 23.54 -31.29 -7.78
C ARG A 433 23.50 -31.09 -9.30
N PRO A 434 22.28 -31.16 -9.91
CA PRO A 434 22.14 -30.85 -11.33
C PRO A 434 22.64 -29.43 -11.63
N LYS A 435 23.22 -29.25 -12.82
CA LYS A 435 23.54 -27.91 -13.35
C LYS A 435 22.25 -27.07 -13.42
N ALA A 436 22.39 -25.82 -13.07
CA ALA A 436 21.26 -24.88 -13.12
C ALA A 436 20.93 -24.49 -14.57
N SER A 437 19.66 -24.35 -14.87
CA SER A 437 19.17 -23.63 -16.02
C SER A 437 19.12 -22.14 -15.74
N LEU A 438 18.49 -21.81 -14.62
CA LEU A 438 18.36 -20.44 -14.13
C LEU A 438 18.65 -20.42 -12.62
N ILE A 439 19.37 -19.42 -12.17
CA ILE A 439 19.54 -19.05 -10.77
C ILE A 439 18.86 -17.70 -10.58
N ASN A 440 17.83 -17.64 -9.74
CA ASN A 440 17.17 -16.41 -9.36
C ASN A 440 17.62 -16.00 -7.95
N ILE A 441 18.29 -14.87 -7.84
CA ILE A 441 18.77 -14.28 -6.57
C ILE A 441 17.84 -13.11 -6.25
N ASP A 442 17.00 -13.29 -5.25
CA ASP A 442 15.99 -12.33 -4.75
C ASP A 442 16.21 -12.20 -3.24
N SER A 443 17.40 -11.72 -2.87
CA SER A 443 17.86 -11.75 -1.48
C SER A 443 18.26 -10.38 -0.93
N ASP A 444 18.16 -9.35 -1.75
CA ASP A 444 18.37 -7.93 -1.45
C ASP A 444 19.76 -7.56 -0.90
N LEU A 445 20.42 -8.44 -0.18
CA LEU A 445 21.65 -8.22 0.59
C LEU A 445 22.91 -8.67 -0.17
N TYR A 446 23.98 -7.86 -0.08
CA TYR A 446 25.31 -8.24 -0.57
C TYR A 446 25.78 -9.57 0.01
N SER A 447 25.67 -9.74 1.35
CA SER A 447 26.12 -10.94 2.07
C SER A 447 25.43 -12.21 1.54
N SER A 448 24.12 -12.12 1.34
CA SER A 448 23.27 -13.18 0.82
C SER A 448 23.63 -13.54 -0.63
N ALA A 449 23.70 -12.54 -1.51
CA ALA A 449 24.06 -12.75 -2.92
C ALA A 449 25.47 -13.34 -3.08
N LYS A 450 26.44 -12.87 -2.29
CA LYS A 450 27.80 -13.40 -2.27
C LYS A 450 27.84 -14.87 -1.82
N SER A 451 27.13 -15.19 -0.71
CA SER A 451 27.01 -16.56 -0.20
C SER A 451 26.42 -17.51 -1.25
N VAL A 452 25.35 -17.07 -1.93
CA VAL A 452 24.74 -17.84 -3.02
C VAL A 452 25.73 -18.12 -4.14
N LEU A 453 26.40 -17.12 -4.70
CA LEU A 453 27.32 -17.26 -5.81
C LEU A 453 28.46 -18.21 -5.48
N VAL A 454 29.07 -18.06 -4.29
CA VAL A 454 30.19 -18.91 -3.83
C VAL A 454 29.78 -20.39 -3.70
N HIS A 455 28.65 -20.68 -3.08
CA HIS A 455 28.21 -22.05 -2.85
C HIS A 455 27.61 -22.69 -4.10
N ALA A 456 26.90 -21.94 -4.93
CA ALA A 456 26.28 -22.40 -6.16
C ALA A 456 27.26 -22.55 -7.34
N ARG A 457 28.52 -22.13 -7.21
CA ARG A 457 29.52 -22.14 -8.31
C ARG A 457 29.62 -23.48 -9.08
N ARG A 458 29.43 -24.60 -8.39
CA ARG A 458 29.51 -25.94 -9.00
C ARG A 458 28.33 -26.26 -9.91
N ILE A 459 27.21 -25.57 -9.80
CA ILE A 459 26.03 -25.78 -10.65
C ILE A 459 25.94 -24.77 -11.80
N ILE A 460 26.83 -23.77 -11.82
CA ILE A 460 26.92 -22.75 -12.88
C ILE A 460 27.80 -23.26 -14.03
N ASP A 461 27.38 -22.99 -15.26
CA ASP A 461 28.17 -23.15 -16.50
C ASP A 461 27.72 -22.10 -17.54
N GLU A 462 28.25 -22.18 -18.77
CA GLU A 462 27.98 -21.25 -19.88
C GLU A 462 26.51 -21.23 -20.34
N PHE A 463 25.69 -22.21 -19.93
CA PHE A 463 24.29 -22.30 -20.25
C PHE A 463 23.39 -21.75 -19.12
N THR A 464 23.97 -21.51 -17.95
CA THR A 464 23.25 -21.01 -16.79
C THR A 464 22.98 -19.52 -16.95
N VAL A 465 21.71 -19.10 -16.76
CA VAL A 465 21.33 -17.70 -16.63
C VAL A 465 21.22 -17.36 -15.15
N ILE A 466 21.87 -16.29 -14.71
CA ILE A 466 21.73 -15.76 -13.34
C ILE A 466 20.90 -14.50 -13.42
N VAL A 467 19.84 -14.45 -12.63
CA VAL A 467 18.95 -13.31 -12.47
C VAL A 467 19.13 -12.75 -11.07
N PHE A 468 19.22 -11.43 -10.98
CA PHE A 468 19.20 -10.66 -9.75
C PHE A 468 17.95 -9.80 -9.72
N ASP A 469 17.19 -9.79 -8.63
CA ASP A 469 15.88 -9.12 -8.57
C ASP A 469 15.98 -7.63 -8.25
N GLN A 470 16.93 -7.20 -7.43
CA GLN A 470 17.12 -5.81 -6.99
C GLN A 470 18.43 -5.18 -7.46
N PHE A 471 18.98 -5.63 -8.58
CA PHE A 471 20.30 -5.26 -9.06
C PHE A 471 20.47 -3.79 -9.46
N LEU A 472 19.38 -3.09 -9.78
CA LEU A 472 19.38 -1.70 -10.28
C LEU A 472 18.42 -0.81 -9.49
N MET A 473 18.65 0.51 -9.55
CA MET A 473 17.65 1.52 -9.18
C MET A 473 17.22 1.56 -7.70
N ASN A 474 17.91 0.85 -6.80
CA ASN A 474 17.86 1.06 -5.36
C ASN A 474 19.02 1.98 -4.90
N GLU A 475 18.98 2.46 -3.66
CA GLU A 475 19.93 3.48 -3.20
C GLU A 475 21.39 2.99 -3.20
N HIS A 476 21.61 1.72 -2.86
CA HIS A 476 22.94 1.11 -2.68
C HIS A 476 23.28 0.03 -3.71
N TRP A 477 22.58 0.01 -4.86
CA TRP A 477 22.67 -1.05 -5.87
C TRP A 477 24.11 -1.40 -6.32
N GLU A 478 25.02 -0.42 -6.33
CA GLU A 478 26.43 -0.65 -6.68
C GLU A 478 27.16 -1.52 -5.65
N ASN A 479 26.71 -1.47 -4.37
CA ASN A 479 27.36 -2.12 -3.23
C ASN A 479 26.70 -3.45 -2.84
N ASP A 480 25.54 -3.75 -3.38
CA ASP A 480 24.75 -4.95 -3.08
C ASP A 480 25.04 -6.09 -4.09
N GLU A 481 24.04 -6.56 -4.80
CA GLU A 481 24.14 -7.70 -5.71
C GLU A 481 25.18 -7.51 -6.82
N LYS A 482 25.32 -6.29 -7.36
CA LYS A 482 26.31 -5.96 -8.38
C LYS A 482 27.73 -6.18 -7.87
N ARG A 483 28.05 -5.68 -6.68
CA ARG A 483 29.36 -5.90 -6.05
C ARG A 483 29.62 -7.36 -5.79
N ALA A 484 28.61 -8.10 -5.30
CA ALA A 484 28.74 -9.55 -5.07
C ALA A 484 29.10 -10.31 -6.37
N LEU A 485 28.46 -9.96 -7.49
CA LEU A 485 28.74 -10.52 -8.80
C LEU A 485 30.15 -10.18 -9.28
N GLU A 486 30.58 -8.92 -9.20
CA GLU A 486 31.88 -8.45 -9.66
C GLU A 486 33.03 -9.10 -8.87
N GLU A 487 32.91 -9.19 -7.55
CA GLU A 487 33.87 -9.85 -6.68
C GLU A 487 33.95 -11.37 -6.98
N PHE A 488 32.78 -12.02 -7.14
CA PHE A 488 32.73 -13.43 -7.50
C PHE A 488 33.43 -13.70 -8.86
N CYS A 489 33.13 -12.86 -9.86
CA CYS A 489 33.76 -12.98 -11.17
C CYS A 489 35.28 -12.77 -11.11
N ALA A 490 35.77 -11.83 -10.30
CA ALA A 490 37.20 -11.60 -10.10
C ALA A 490 37.90 -12.82 -9.42
N GLU A 491 37.29 -13.39 -8.38
CA GLU A 491 37.79 -14.53 -7.63
C GLU A 491 37.88 -15.82 -8.50
N GLU A 492 36.86 -16.03 -9.35
CA GLU A 492 36.81 -17.23 -10.23
C GLU A 492 37.47 -17.01 -11.60
N ASN A 493 38.09 -15.84 -11.84
CA ASN A 493 38.69 -15.45 -13.13
C ASN A 493 37.68 -15.55 -14.30
N MET A 494 36.50 -15.03 -14.10
CA MET A 494 35.40 -15.03 -15.05
C MET A 494 34.99 -13.59 -15.43
N GLY A 495 34.37 -13.46 -16.60
CA GLY A 495 33.63 -12.27 -17.00
C GLY A 495 32.13 -12.54 -16.97
N TYR A 496 31.34 -11.48 -17.10
CA TYR A 496 29.90 -11.60 -17.29
C TYR A 496 29.40 -10.71 -18.42
N GLU A 497 28.31 -11.11 -19.05
CA GLU A 497 27.56 -10.33 -20.03
C GLU A 497 26.15 -10.10 -19.49
N VAL A 498 25.72 -8.85 -19.48
CA VAL A 498 24.33 -8.49 -19.17
C VAL A 498 23.49 -8.77 -20.42
N ILE A 499 22.56 -9.71 -20.34
CA ILE A 499 21.77 -10.17 -21.49
C ILE A 499 20.35 -9.59 -21.53
N ALA A 500 19.79 -9.23 -20.36
CA ALA A 500 18.48 -8.64 -20.23
C ALA A 500 18.37 -7.77 -18.98
N VAL A 501 17.53 -6.74 -19.03
CA VAL A 501 17.20 -5.88 -17.89
C VAL A 501 15.70 -5.60 -17.85
N SER A 502 15.14 -5.42 -16.64
CA SER A 502 13.82 -4.84 -16.44
C SER A 502 13.96 -3.60 -15.57
N LEU A 503 13.88 -2.43 -16.19
CA LEU A 503 14.04 -1.17 -15.48
C LEU A 503 12.83 -0.86 -14.57
N PHE A 504 11.65 -1.39 -14.92
CA PHE A 504 10.43 -1.19 -14.13
C PHE A 504 10.43 -2.08 -12.86
N THR A 505 10.93 -3.32 -12.97
CA THR A 505 11.01 -4.28 -11.86
C THR A 505 12.45 -4.51 -11.34
N LYS A 506 13.42 -3.69 -11.80
CA LYS A 506 14.82 -3.58 -11.34
C LYS A 506 15.70 -4.83 -11.53
N GLN A 507 15.25 -5.78 -12.34
CA GLN A 507 15.91 -7.06 -12.55
C GLN A 507 17.01 -6.99 -13.62
N VAL A 508 18.06 -7.78 -13.41
CA VAL A 508 19.15 -7.99 -14.38
C VAL A 508 19.41 -9.47 -14.57
N ALA A 509 19.56 -9.89 -15.83
CA ALA A 509 20.00 -11.25 -16.16
C ALA A 509 21.41 -11.20 -16.76
N VAL A 510 22.27 -12.08 -16.28
CA VAL A 510 23.64 -12.21 -16.76
C VAL A 510 23.97 -13.65 -17.17
N LYS A 511 24.94 -13.78 -18.07
CA LYS A 511 25.67 -15.04 -18.34
C LYS A 511 27.13 -14.87 -17.99
N LEU A 512 27.70 -15.90 -17.38
CA LEU A 512 29.14 -15.92 -17.07
C LEU A 512 29.93 -16.49 -18.24
N SER A 513 31.16 -15.98 -18.45
CA SER A 513 32.08 -16.45 -19.47
C SER A 513 33.49 -16.57 -18.87
N LYS A 514 34.25 -17.56 -19.29
CA LYS A 514 35.67 -17.63 -18.95
C LYS A 514 36.41 -16.47 -19.61
N LEU A 515 37.22 -15.77 -18.85
CA LEU A 515 38.15 -14.81 -19.45
C LEU A 515 39.15 -15.57 -20.33
N ALA A 516 39.33 -15.13 -21.57
CA ALA A 516 40.36 -15.66 -22.42
C ALA A 516 41.73 -15.45 -21.73
N VAL A 517 42.45 -16.51 -21.48
CA VAL A 517 43.83 -16.43 -21.01
C VAL A 517 44.58 -15.59 -22.04
N ARG A 518 45.03 -14.39 -21.69
CA ARG A 518 46.00 -13.68 -22.52
C ARG A 518 47.21 -14.61 -22.67
N GLN A 519 47.36 -15.19 -23.83
CA GLN A 519 48.67 -15.72 -24.20
C GLN A 519 49.60 -14.51 -24.28
N ASP A 520 50.35 -14.27 -23.20
CA ASP A 520 51.49 -13.38 -23.26
C ASP A 520 52.39 -13.96 -24.33
N SER A 521 52.40 -13.33 -25.50
CA SER A 521 53.38 -13.61 -26.55
C SER A 521 54.76 -13.26 -26.00
N ALA A 522 55.51 -14.32 -25.69
CA ALA A 522 56.92 -14.26 -25.35
C ALA A 522 57.75 -13.62 -26.46
#